data_4ce8bcf336e7207715495fab39e44d29
#
_entry.id   4ce8bcf336e7207715495fab39e44d29
#
_cell.length_a   1.000
_cell.length_b   1.000
_cell.length_c   1.000
_cell.angle_alpha   90.00
_cell.angle_beta   90.00
_cell.angle_gamma   90.00
#
_symmetry.space_group_name_H-M   'P 1'
#
loop_
_entity.id
_entity.type
_entity.pdbx_description
1 polymer ?
#
loop_
_entity_poly.entity_id
_entity_poly.type
_entity_poly.pdbx_seq_one_letter_code
_entity_poly.pdbx_strand_id
1 'polypeptide(L)'
;GMVVGLPALRVKGIYLAIATLAFGFIVEEVFARWERVTGGNAGIHIQAPDVFGLVLDTDISFYFACLVVTVLATLAILNLLRSSTGRAFVAIRDSEVSAQSMGIHLARYKTLSFAISAALAGLGGALYAHKLKFISPDQFNILQSIDLVLMIVIGGIGSIHGAFLGAIFLITMPQLISLAKDFLPAAIGQAPGLQGLVYGLVLIGFVLFEPQGLYGRWLKLRTYLQIFPFYRKGMFQRQKSYLKSDRLK
;
A
#
# COMPACT_ATOMS: atom_id res chain seq x y z
N GLY A 1 -16.27 0.82 0.70
CA GLY A 1 -15.49 2.01 0.31
C GLY A 1 -16.34 3.26 0.15
N MET A 2 -17.41 3.24 -0.64
CA MET A 2 -18.29 4.42 -0.83
C MET A 2 -18.93 4.89 0.48
N VAL A 3 -19.45 3.98 1.29
CA VAL A 3 -20.10 4.29 2.57
C VAL A 3 -19.11 4.96 3.53
N VAL A 4 -17.88 4.49 3.58
CA VAL A 4 -16.80 5.07 4.43
C VAL A 4 -16.26 6.38 3.84
N GLY A 5 -16.22 6.49 2.51
CA GLY A 5 -15.77 7.69 1.82
C GLY A 5 -16.63 8.92 2.11
N LEU A 6 -17.94 8.77 2.31
CA LEU A 6 -18.83 9.90 2.59
C LEU A 6 -18.54 10.62 3.92
N PRO A 7 -18.43 9.95 5.08
CA PRO A 7 -17.99 10.59 6.32
C PRO A 7 -16.56 11.14 6.23
N ALA A 8 -15.67 10.44 5.53
CA ALA A 8 -14.28 10.86 5.35
C ALA A 8 -14.13 12.22 4.64
N LEU A 9 -15.12 12.64 3.86
CA LEU A 9 -15.14 13.96 3.21
C LEU A 9 -15.30 15.13 4.19
N ARG A 10 -15.91 14.88 5.33
CA ARG A 10 -16.21 15.92 6.35
C ARG A 10 -15.06 16.11 7.34
N VAL A 11 -14.12 15.18 7.36
CA VAL A 11 -13.03 15.11 8.35
C VAL A 11 -11.69 15.25 7.61
N LYS A 12 -10.77 16.06 8.14
CA LYS A 12 -9.46 16.32 7.53
C LYS A 12 -8.33 16.00 8.49
N GLY A 13 -7.16 15.64 7.93
CA GLY A 13 -5.94 15.44 8.70
C GLY A 13 -6.00 14.30 9.72
N ILE A 14 -5.54 14.55 10.93
CA ILE A 14 -5.41 13.54 12.01
C ILE A 14 -6.77 12.96 12.39
N TYR A 15 -7.85 13.75 12.38
CA TYR A 15 -9.18 13.25 12.71
C TYR A 15 -9.69 12.21 11.71
N LEU A 16 -9.33 12.32 10.43
CA LEU A 16 -9.64 11.31 9.43
C LEU A 16 -8.90 9.99 9.74
N ALA A 17 -7.63 10.08 10.12
CA ALA A 17 -6.85 8.90 10.49
C ALA A 17 -7.47 8.18 11.70
N ILE A 18 -7.82 8.93 12.77
CA ILE A 18 -8.47 8.35 13.96
C ILE A 18 -9.82 7.72 13.60
N ALA A 19 -10.63 8.38 12.78
CA ALA A 19 -11.94 7.86 12.37
C ALA A 19 -11.81 6.59 11.54
N THR A 20 -10.83 6.50 10.64
CA THR A 20 -10.58 5.29 9.83
C THR A 20 -10.04 4.14 10.66
N LEU A 21 -9.19 4.41 11.65
CA LEU A 21 -8.72 3.41 12.62
C LEU A 21 -9.89 2.86 13.47
N ALA A 22 -10.70 3.76 14.05
CA ALA A 22 -11.87 3.36 14.82
C ALA A 22 -12.85 2.52 13.99
N PHE A 23 -13.06 2.90 12.72
CA PHE A 23 -13.88 2.14 11.79
C PHE A 23 -13.30 0.73 11.55
N GLY A 24 -11.98 0.61 11.40
CA GLY A 24 -11.30 -0.68 11.27
C GLY A 24 -11.60 -1.62 12.44
N PHE A 25 -11.44 -1.13 13.68
CA PHE A 25 -11.77 -1.90 14.87
C PHE A 25 -13.25 -2.30 14.96
N ILE A 26 -14.17 -1.39 14.58
CA ILE A 26 -15.60 -1.71 14.56
C ILE A 26 -15.90 -2.82 13.55
N VAL A 27 -15.30 -2.77 12.37
CA VAL A 27 -15.49 -3.80 11.32
C VAL A 27 -14.92 -5.14 11.77
N GLU A 28 -13.73 -5.17 12.37
CA GLU A 28 -13.11 -6.37 12.93
C GLU A 28 -14.01 -7.00 13.99
N GLU A 29 -14.52 -6.21 14.95
CA GLU A 29 -15.41 -6.67 16.01
C GLU A 29 -16.76 -7.16 15.46
N VAL A 30 -17.33 -6.48 14.47
CA VAL A 30 -18.56 -6.92 13.80
C VAL A 30 -18.36 -8.27 13.15
N PHE A 31 -17.26 -8.49 12.45
CA PHE A 31 -16.96 -9.77 11.82
C PHE A 31 -16.66 -10.87 12.85
N ALA A 32 -16.00 -10.54 13.95
CA ALA A 32 -15.75 -11.48 15.04
C ALA A 32 -17.04 -11.99 15.72
N ARG A 33 -18.09 -11.15 15.77
CA ARG A 33 -19.38 -11.51 16.39
C ARG A 33 -20.42 -12.03 15.41
N TRP A 34 -20.21 -11.91 14.11
CA TRP A 34 -21.19 -12.32 13.10
C TRP A 34 -21.05 -13.80 12.71
N GLU A 35 -21.25 -14.69 13.69
CA GLU A 35 -21.02 -16.14 13.55
C GLU A 35 -21.70 -16.76 12.32
N ARG A 36 -22.92 -16.30 11.98
CA ARG A 36 -23.69 -16.87 10.85
C ARG A 36 -23.03 -16.66 9.47
N VAL A 37 -22.21 -15.63 9.32
CA VAL A 37 -21.62 -15.25 8.01
C VAL A 37 -20.12 -15.49 8.00
N THR A 38 -19.43 -15.18 9.08
CA THR A 38 -17.97 -15.22 9.16
C THR A 38 -17.43 -16.40 9.97
N GLY A 39 -18.32 -17.23 10.55
CA GLY A 39 -17.90 -18.24 11.52
C GLY A 39 -17.38 -17.64 12.83
N GLY A 40 -17.46 -16.31 13.01
CA GLY A 40 -16.94 -15.61 14.17
C GLY A 40 -15.44 -15.80 14.36
N ASN A 41 -14.99 -15.89 15.60
CA ASN A 41 -13.57 -16.13 15.93
C ASN A 41 -13.10 -17.55 15.54
N ALA A 42 -14.02 -18.50 15.29
CA ALA A 42 -13.66 -19.83 14.81
C ALA A 42 -13.16 -19.82 13.36
N GLY A 43 -13.44 -18.76 12.62
CA GLY A 43 -13.02 -18.60 11.23
C GLY A 43 -13.73 -19.51 10.24
N ILE A 44 -13.36 -19.40 8.98
CA ILE A 44 -13.93 -20.17 7.87
C ILE A 44 -12.81 -20.84 7.08
N HIS A 45 -13.01 -22.13 6.76
CA HIS A 45 -12.18 -22.84 5.79
C HIS A 45 -12.64 -22.50 4.37
N ILE A 46 -11.71 -22.09 3.53
CA ILE A 46 -11.95 -21.73 2.13
C ILE A 46 -11.46 -22.85 1.24
N GLN A 47 -12.35 -23.33 0.38
CA GLN A 47 -11.99 -24.32 -0.63
C GLN A 47 -11.16 -23.71 -1.76
N ALA A 48 -10.42 -24.53 -2.47
CA ALA A 48 -9.68 -24.08 -3.65
C ALA A 48 -10.64 -23.41 -4.65
N PRO A 49 -10.24 -22.28 -5.26
CA PRO A 49 -11.09 -21.58 -6.20
C PRO A 49 -11.27 -22.44 -7.46
N ASP A 50 -12.53 -22.63 -7.86
CA ASP A 50 -12.91 -23.24 -9.12
C ASP A 50 -13.29 -22.12 -10.10
N VAL A 51 -12.49 -21.96 -11.14
CA VAL A 51 -12.70 -20.94 -12.17
C VAL A 51 -12.93 -21.65 -13.49
N PHE A 52 -14.17 -21.65 -13.96
CA PHE A 52 -14.60 -22.30 -15.22
C PHE A 52 -14.26 -23.81 -15.30
N GLY A 53 -14.34 -24.55 -14.19
CA GLY A 53 -14.04 -25.98 -14.13
C GLY A 53 -12.54 -26.30 -14.00
N LEU A 54 -11.69 -25.28 -13.86
CA LEU A 54 -10.28 -25.43 -13.51
C LEU A 54 -10.11 -25.21 -12.00
N VAL A 55 -9.95 -26.30 -11.26
CA VAL A 55 -9.66 -26.25 -9.84
C VAL A 55 -8.20 -25.82 -9.65
N LEU A 56 -8.00 -24.64 -9.06
CA LEU A 56 -6.67 -24.07 -8.79
C LEU A 56 -6.12 -24.59 -7.45
N ASP A 57 -5.95 -25.91 -7.34
CA ASP A 57 -5.48 -26.54 -6.09
C ASP A 57 -3.95 -26.55 -5.96
N THR A 58 -3.23 -26.47 -7.08
CA THR A 58 -1.78 -26.46 -7.11
C THR A 58 -1.24 -25.04 -6.86
N ASP A 59 -0.21 -24.90 -6.01
CA ASP A 59 0.44 -23.61 -5.74
C ASP A 59 0.90 -22.89 -7.02
N ILE A 60 1.32 -23.64 -8.03
CA ILE A 60 1.76 -23.08 -9.33
C ILE A 60 0.57 -22.51 -10.11
N SER A 61 -0.56 -23.22 -10.21
CA SER A 61 -1.75 -22.73 -10.91
C SER A 61 -2.34 -21.51 -10.22
N PHE A 62 -2.36 -21.51 -8.89
CA PHE A 62 -2.78 -20.36 -8.10
C PHE A 62 -1.86 -19.15 -8.28
N TYR A 63 -0.54 -19.37 -8.36
CA TYR A 63 0.42 -18.29 -8.64
C TYR A 63 0.13 -17.61 -9.98
N PHE A 64 -0.09 -18.38 -11.07
CA PHE A 64 -0.43 -17.80 -12.37
C PHE A 64 -1.77 -17.07 -12.35
N ALA A 65 -2.76 -17.57 -11.63
CA ALA A 65 -4.04 -16.88 -11.46
C ALA A 65 -3.84 -15.51 -10.75
N CYS A 66 -3.09 -15.47 -9.64
CA CYS A 66 -2.73 -14.24 -8.96
C CYS A 66 -1.97 -13.26 -9.87
N LEU A 67 -1.05 -13.76 -10.68
CA LEU A 67 -0.28 -12.97 -11.63
C LEU A 67 -1.19 -12.34 -12.69
N VAL A 68 -2.10 -13.10 -13.27
CA VAL A 68 -3.07 -12.59 -14.25
C VAL A 68 -3.95 -11.51 -13.63
N VAL A 69 -4.51 -11.75 -12.44
CA VAL A 69 -5.35 -10.76 -11.74
C VAL A 69 -4.55 -9.48 -11.44
N THR A 70 -3.31 -9.61 -10.98
CA THR A 70 -2.43 -8.47 -10.70
C THR A 70 -2.11 -7.66 -11.96
N VAL A 71 -1.83 -8.33 -13.07
CA VAL A 71 -1.59 -7.66 -14.37
C VAL A 71 -2.85 -6.94 -14.84
N LEU A 72 -4.00 -7.58 -14.80
CA LEU A 72 -5.28 -6.97 -15.19
C LEU A 72 -5.62 -5.76 -14.29
N ALA A 73 -5.47 -5.88 -12.99
CA ALA A 73 -5.68 -4.78 -12.04
C ALA A 73 -4.71 -3.62 -12.32
N THR A 74 -3.44 -3.91 -12.60
CA THR A 74 -2.44 -2.90 -12.95
C THR A 74 -2.79 -2.17 -14.23
N LEU A 75 -3.19 -2.90 -15.28
CA LEU A 75 -3.63 -2.31 -16.55
C LEU A 75 -4.89 -1.46 -16.37
N ALA A 76 -5.85 -1.91 -15.55
CA ALA A 76 -7.05 -1.14 -15.23
C ALA A 76 -6.70 0.18 -14.52
N ILE A 77 -5.78 0.15 -13.55
CA ILE A 77 -5.30 1.36 -12.85
C ILE A 77 -4.56 2.29 -13.82
N LEU A 78 -3.68 1.77 -14.69
CA LEU A 78 -2.96 2.56 -15.67
C LEU A 78 -3.93 3.26 -16.64
N ASN A 79 -4.95 2.54 -17.12
CA ASN A 79 -5.99 3.11 -17.97
C ASN A 79 -6.82 4.17 -17.23
N LEU A 80 -7.16 3.91 -15.96
CA LEU A 80 -7.85 4.88 -15.11
C LEU A 80 -7.03 6.17 -14.96
N LEU A 81 -5.73 6.06 -14.67
CA LEU A 81 -4.86 7.23 -14.51
C LEU A 81 -4.71 8.06 -15.78
N ARG A 82 -4.82 7.43 -16.96
CA ARG A 82 -4.81 8.12 -18.25
C ARG A 82 -6.14 8.79 -18.59
N SER A 83 -7.21 8.39 -17.94
CA SER A 83 -8.57 8.92 -18.17
C SER A 83 -8.77 10.33 -17.61
N SER A 84 -9.91 10.95 -17.91
CA SER A 84 -10.32 12.23 -17.29
C SER A 84 -10.45 12.13 -15.76
N THR A 85 -10.94 10.98 -15.27
CA THR A 85 -11.03 10.67 -13.83
C THR A 85 -9.67 10.66 -13.16
N GLY A 86 -8.68 10.02 -13.79
CA GLY A 86 -7.31 9.98 -13.27
C GLY A 86 -6.68 11.37 -13.21
N ARG A 87 -6.88 12.19 -14.24
CA ARG A 87 -6.42 13.59 -14.22
C ARG A 87 -7.06 14.40 -13.10
N ALA A 88 -8.37 14.20 -12.84
CA ALA A 88 -9.04 14.82 -11.71
C ALA A 88 -8.46 14.38 -10.36
N PHE A 89 -8.10 13.11 -10.18
CA PHE A 89 -7.43 12.61 -8.96
C PHE A 89 -6.07 13.30 -8.74
N VAL A 90 -5.28 13.45 -9.79
CA VAL A 90 -3.99 14.15 -9.71
C VAL A 90 -4.18 15.62 -9.35
N ALA A 91 -5.13 16.31 -9.99
CA ALA A 91 -5.43 17.70 -9.68
C ALA A 91 -5.87 17.91 -8.22
N ILE A 92 -6.73 17.02 -7.69
CA ILE A 92 -7.18 17.06 -6.28
C ILE A 92 -6.01 16.80 -5.32
N ARG A 93 -5.13 15.86 -5.66
CA ARG A 93 -3.94 15.55 -4.85
C ARG A 93 -3.00 16.75 -4.75
N ASP A 94 -2.79 17.45 -5.86
CA ASP A 94 -1.86 18.58 -5.91
C ASP A 94 -2.43 19.82 -5.22
N SER A 95 -3.72 20.15 -5.42
CA SER A 95 -4.41 21.22 -4.70
C SER A 95 -5.94 21.07 -4.78
N GLU A 96 -6.58 20.83 -3.65
CA GLU A 96 -8.04 20.72 -3.58
C GLU A 96 -8.73 22.03 -3.99
N VAL A 97 -8.18 23.17 -3.56
CA VAL A 97 -8.75 24.50 -3.86
C VAL A 97 -8.68 24.81 -5.35
N SER A 98 -7.53 24.56 -5.98
CA SER A 98 -7.36 24.77 -7.42
C SER A 98 -8.21 23.81 -8.25
N ALA A 99 -8.35 22.56 -7.83
CA ALA A 99 -9.22 21.59 -8.51
C ALA A 99 -10.69 22.03 -8.46
N GLN A 100 -11.15 22.53 -7.32
CA GLN A 100 -12.50 23.02 -7.15
C GLN A 100 -12.78 24.25 -8.01
N SER A 101 -11.84 25.19 -8.10
CA SER A 101 -11.99 26.40 -8.96
C SER A 101 -12.04 26.05 -10.46
N MET A 102 -11.47 24.90 -10.86
CA MET A 102 -11.59 24.36 -12.22
C MET A 102 -12.86 23.52 -12.44
N GLY A 103 -13.82 23.54 -11.50
CA GLY A 103 -15.10 22.83 -11.63
C GLY A 103 -15.03 21.35 -11.26
N ILE A 104 -13.96 20.85 -10.63
CA ILE A 104 -13.87 19.46 -10.19
C ILE A 104 -14.64 19.28 -8.88
N HIS A 105 -15.64 18.40 -8.89
CA HIS A 105 -16.45 18.05 -7.72
C HIS A 105 -15.66 17.17 -6.74
N LEU A 106 -15.04 17.78 -5.71
CA LEU A 106 -14.18 17.09 -4.73
C LEU A 106 -14.86 15.87 -4.09
N ALA A 107 -16.12 16.03 -3.64
CA ALA A 107 -16.84 14.96 -2.98
C ALA A 107 -16.99 13.72 -3.88
N ARG A 108 -17.41 13.91 -5.13
CA ARG A 108 -17.61 12.82 -6.09
C ARG A 108 -16.32 12.05 -6.35
N TYR A 109 -15.23 12.78 -6.67
CA TYR A 109 -13.96 12.14 -7.02
C TYR A 109 -13.27 11.50 -5.81
N LYS A 110 -13.32 12.10 -4.62
CA LYS A 110 -12.82 11.49 -3.40
C LYS A 110 -13.58 10.21 -3.07
N THR A 111 -14.91 10.21 -3.09
CA THR A 111 -15.72 9.00 -2.86
C THR A 111 -15.42 7.92 -3.90
N LEU A 112 -15.22 8.30 -5.17
CA LEU A 112 -14.85 7.35 -6.22
C LEU A 112 -13.47 6.75 -5.99
N SER A 113 -12.49 7.54 -5.53
CA SER A 113 -11.15 7.00 -5.20
C SER A 113 -11.21 5.99 -4.06
N PHE A 114 -12.00 6.26 -3.01
CA PHE A 114 -12.25 5.31 -1.93
C PHE A 114 -12.94 4.03 -2.43
N ALA A 115 -13.89 4.15 -3.34
CA ALA A 115 -14.58 2.99 -3.91
C ALA A 115 -13.63 2.09 -4.72
N ILE A 116 -12.80 2.68 -5.58
CA ILE A 116 -11.83 1.95 -6.41
C ILE A 116 -10.77 1.29 -5.52
N SER A 117 -10.23 2.03 -4.56
CA SER A 117 -9.23 1.50 -3.62
C SER A 117 -9.79 0.33 -2.80
N ALA A 118 -11.03 0.44 -2.31
CA ALA A 118 -11.68 -0.65 -1.59
C ALA A 118 -11.98 -1.87 -2.49
N ALA A 119 -12.32 -1.66 -3.75
CA ALA A 119 -12.50 -2.77 -4.70
C ALA A 119 -11.18 -3.53 -4.93
N LEU A 120 -10.07 -2.81 -5.11
CA LEU A 120 -8.75 -3.43 -5.26
C LEU A 120 -8.29 -4.14 -3.98
N ALA A 121 -8.54 -3.53 -2.81
CA ALA A 121 -8.27 -4.17 -1.52
C ALA A 121 -9.10 -5.45 -1.34
N GLY A 122 -10.38 -5.43 -1.76
CA GLY A 122 -11.24 -6.61 -1.75
C GLY A 122 -10.72 -7.74 -2.65
N LEU A 123 -10.25 -7.41 -3.87
CA LEU A 123 -9.59 -8.38 -4.74
C LEU A 123 -8.34 -8.99 -4.10
N GLY A 124 -7.48 -8.15 -3.52
CA GLY A 124 -6.29 -8.61 -2.79
C GLY A 124 -6.65 -9.50 -1.60
N GLY A 125 -7.67 -9.10 -0.82
CA GLY A 125 -8.17 -9.88 0.31
C GLY A 125 -8.75 -11.24 -0.11
N ALA A 126 -9.48 -11.30 -1.22
CA ALA A 126 -10.01 -12.55 -1.76
C ALA A 126 -8.88 -13.52 -2.17
N LEU A 127 -7.86 -13.03 -2.89
CA LEU A 127 -6.70 -13.84 -3.25
C LEU A 127 -5.92 -14.31 -2.00
N TYR A 128 -5.76 -13.42 -1.02
CA TYR A 128 -5.11 -13.75 0.25
C TYR A 128 -5.85 -14.85 1.01
N ALA A 129 -7.18 -14.76 1.04
CA ALA A 129 -8.06 -15.73 1.68
C ALA A 129 -7.91 -17.14 1.06
N HIS A 130 -7.91 -17.22 -0.27
CA HIS A 130 -7.70 -18.51 -0.98
C HIS A 130 -6.28 -19.07 -0.79
N LYS A 131 -5.26 -18.19 -0.65
CA LYS A 131 -3.89 -18.64 -0.37
C LYS A 131 -3.75 -19.26 1.01
N LEU A 132 -4.39 -18.69 2.02
CA LEU A 132 -4.36 -19.19 3.39
C LEU A 132 -5.24 -20.42 3.61
N LYS A 133 -6.27 -20.64 2.77
CA LYS A 133 -7.29 -21.71 2.91
C LYS A 133 -8.08 -21.65 4.24
N PHE A 134 -7.76 -20.73 5.12
CA PHE A 134 -8.43 -20.46 6.39
C PHE A 134 -8.35 -18.98 6.73
N ILE A 135 -9.47 -18.37 7.07
CA ILE A 135 -9.55 -16.97 7.48
C ILE A 135 -10.25 -16.84 8.83
N SER A 136 -9.67 -16.01 9.70
CA SER A 136 -10.29 -15.52 10.92
C SER A 136 -10.23 -13.98 10.95
N PRO A 137 -11.11 -13.30 11.68
CA PRO A 137 -11.08 -11.83 11.82
C PRO A 137 -9.73 -11.31 12.33
N ASP A 138 -9.06 -12.03 13.24
CA ASP A 138 -7.79 -11.65 13.86
C ASP A 138 -6.65 -11.44 12.86
N GLN A 139 -6.75 -12.03 11.66
CA GLN A 139 -5.74 -11.87 10.60
C GLN A 139 -5.81 -10.49 9.93
N PHE A 140 -6.95 -9.79 10.03
CA PHE A 140 -7.18 -8.48 9.44
C PHE A 140 -7.07 -7.35 10.47
N ASN A 141 -6.07 -7.42 11.31
CA ASN A 141 -5.84 -6.47 12.39
C ASN A 141 -5.16 -5.18 11.91
N ILE A 142 -5.00 -4.23 12.84
CA ILE A 142 -4.36 -2.95 12.58
C ILE A 142 -2.90 -3.08 12.13
N LEU A 143 -2.16 -4.09 12.62
CA LEU A 143 -0.76 -4.30 12.25
C LEU A 143 -0.63 -4.61 10.75
N GLN A 144 -1.52 -5.44 10.22
CA GLN A 144 -1.61 -5.72 8.78
C GLN A 144 -1.87 -4.44 7.97
N SER A 145 -2.72 -3.56 8.48
CA SER A 145 -2.99 -2.27 7.83
C SER A 145 -1.77 -1.35 7.85
N ILE A 146 -1.01 -1.35 8.95
CA ILE A 146 0.25 -0.60 9.06
C ILE A 146 1.29 -1.14 8.08
N ASP A 147 1.43 -2.46 7.95
CA ASP A 147 2.35 -3.07 6.98
C ASP A 147 2.02 -2.67 5.55
N LEU A 148 0.74 -2.63 5.17
CA LEU A 148 0.31 -2.14 3.85
C LEU A 148 0.68 -0.67 3.62
N VAL A 149 0.54 0.19 4.63
CA VAL A 149 0.97 1.59 4.54
C VAL A 149 2.49 1.68 4.41
N LEU A 150 3.24 0.90 5.19
CA LEU A 150 4.70 0.84 5.09
C LEU A 150 5.16 0.39 3.70
N MET A 151 4.49 -0.59 3.07
CA MET A 151 4.78 -1.00 1.68
C MET A 151 4.72 0.18 0.73
N ILE A 152 3.70 1.02 0.84
CA ILE A 152 3.51 2.19 -0.03
C ILE A 152 4.54 3.28 0.25
N VAL A 153 4.83 3.54 1.54
CA VAL A 153 5.79 4.57 1.97
C VAL A 153 7.21 4.20 1.51
N ILE A 154 7.64 2.98 1.80
CA ILE A 154 8.99 2.49 1.43
C ILE A 154 9.12 2.38 -0.09
N GLY A 155 8.07 1.92 -0.78
CA GLY A 155 8.08 1.81 -2.24
C GLY A 155 8.13 3.15 -2.94
N GLY A 156 7.47 4.16 -2.39
CA GLY A 156 7.36 5.52 -2.93
C GLY A 156 5.92 5.91 -3.25
N ILE A 157 5.40 6.83 -2.45
CA ILE A 157 4.02 7.30 -2.51
C ILE A 157 3.71 7.88 -3.90
N GLY A 158 2.57 7.49 -4.47
CA GLY A 158 2.06 8.05 -5.73
C GLY A 158 2.61 7.39 -7.00
N SER A 159 3.32 6.27 -6.90
CA SER A 159 3.79 5.51 -8.06
C SER A 159 3.37 4.04 -8.01
N ILE A 160 2.89 3.51 -9.14
CA ILE A 160 2.55 2.08 -9.25
C ILE A 160 3.80 1.20 -9.12
N HIS A 161 4.90 1.62 -9.75
CA HIS A 161 6.18 0.90 -9.62
C HIS A 161 6.68 0.88 -8.18
N GLY A 162 6.45 1.97 -7.43
CA GLY A 162 6.75 2.03 -6.01
C GLY A 162 5.95 1.00 -5.21
N ALA A 163 4.66 0.84 -5.48
CA ALA A 163 3.84 -0.15 -4.79
C ALA A 163 4.39 -1.58 -4.95
N PHE A 164 4.84 -1.95 -6.16
CA PHE A 164 5.49 -3.26 -6.40
C PHE A 164 6.83 -3.38 -5.66
N LEU A 165 7.68 -2.36 -5.74
CA LEU A 165 8.98 -2.37 -5.06
C LEU A 165 8.83 -2.45 -3.55
N GLY A 166 7.86 -1.73 -2.99
CA GLY A 166 7.58 -1.78 -1.56
C GLY A 166 7.05 -3.13 -1.10
N ALA A 167 6.15 -3.76 -1.88
CA ALA A 167 5.65 -5.09 -1.60
C ALA A 167 6.76 -6.15 -1.62
N ILE A 168 7.61 -6.13 -2.65
CA ILE A 168 8.76 -7.02 -2.76
C ILE A 168 9.70 -6.81 -1.56
N PHE A 169 10.03 -5.55 -1.25
CA PHE A 169 10.92 -5.22 -0.14
C PHE A 169 10.38 -5.73 1.19
N LEU A 170 9.13 -5.44 1.53
CA LEU A 170 8.56 -5.81 2.83
C LEU A 170 8.43 -7.32 3.00
N ILE A 171 8.08 -8.05 1.94
CA ILE A 171 7.94 -9.51 1.98
C ILE A 171 9.30 -10.21 2.03
N THR A 172 10.32 -9.68 1.35
CA THR A 172 11.64 -10.31 1.30
C THR A 172 12.51 -9.99 2.53
N MET A 173 12.30 -8.84 3.17
CA MET A 173 13.11 -8.40 4.32
C MET A 173 13.15 -9.39 5.50
N PRO A 174 12.02 -9.91 6.00
CA PRO A 174 12.05 -10.89 7.08
C PRO A 174 12.83 -12.16 6.72
N GLN A 175 12.77 -12.59 5.45
CA GLN A 175 13.49 -13.76 4.96
C GLN A 175 15.01 -13.49 4.89
N LEU A 176 15.40 -12.31 4.39
CA LEU A 176 16.80 -11.89 4.37
C LEU A 176 17.40 -11.79 5.78
N ILE A 177 16.64 -11.23 6.72
CA ILE A 177 17.06 -11.15 8.13
C ILE A 177 17.19 -12.57 8.73
N SER A 178 16.28 -13.48 8.39
CA SER A 178 16.36 -14.89 8.83
C SER A 178 17.62 -15.55 8.31
N LEU A 179 17.95 -15.38 7.03
CA LEU A 179 19.20 -15.90 6.46
C LEU A 179 20.44 -15.25 7.10
N ALA A 180 20.39 -13.94 7.36
CA ALA A 180 21.50 -13.23 7.99
C ALA A 180 21.78 -13.69 9.43
N LYS A 181 20.76 -14.15 10.15
CA LYS A 181 20.92 -14.72 11.50
C LYS A 181 21.83 -15.94 11.54
N ASP A 182 21.80 -16.74 10.47
CA ASP A 182 22.59 -17.98 10.40
C ASP A 182 24.10 -17.70 10.30
N PHE A 183 24.49 -16.49 9.91
CA PHE A 183 25.87 -16.03 9.90
C PHE A 183 26.34 -15.39 11.22
N LEU A 184 25.44 -15.19 12.18
CA LEU A 184 25.75 -14.61 13.49
C LEU A 184 26.09 -15.71 14.51
N PRO A 185 26.95 -15.42 15.51
CA PRO A 185 27.18 -16.34 16.62
C PRO A 185 25.87 -16.75 17.27
N ALA A 186 25.74 -18.03 17.65
CA ALA A 186 24.51 -18.63 18.19
C ALA A 186 23.91 -17.85 19.37
N ALA A 187 24.76 -17.23 20.19
CA ALA A 187 24.33 -16.41 21.34
C ALA A 187 23.52 -15.16 20.95
N ILE A 188 23.77 -14.60 19.77
CA ILE A 188 23.09 -13.40 19.27
C ILE A 188 21.99 -13.79 18.29
N GLY A 189 22.28 -14.71 17.35
CA GLY A 189 21.36 -15.11 16.30
C GLY A 189 20.07 -15.77 16.79
N GLN A 190 20.13 -16.45 17.95
CA GLN A 190 18.99 -17.15 18.57
C GLN A 190 18.22 -16.29 19.59
N ALA A 191 18.61 -15.02 19.80
CA ALA A 191 17.91 -14.15 20.75
C ALA A 191 16.45 -13.94 20.33
N PRO A 192 15.47 -14.21 21.20
CA PRO A 192 14.07 -13.99 20.90
C PRO A 192 13.82 -12.50 20.60
N GLY A 193 13.12 -12.23 19.51
CA GLY A 193 12.79 -10.85 19.08
C GLY A 193 13.86 -10.13 18.25
N LEU A 194 15.06 -10.69 18.06
CA LEU A 194 16.10 -10.07 17.21
C LEU A 194 15.59 -9.75 15.80
N GLN A 195 14.83 -10.66 15.20
CA GLN A 195 14.27 -10.45 13.86
C GLN A 195 13.35 -9.23 13.81
N GLY A 196 12.44 -9.10 14.78
CA GLY A 196 11.52 -7.95 14.85
C GLY A 196 12.26 -6.65 15.11
N LEU A 197 13.29 -6.66 15.97
CA LEU A 197 14.11 -5.49 16.27
C LEU A 197 14.87 -5.02 15.01
N VAL A 198 15.56 -5.92 14.33
CA VAL A 198 16.30 -5.60 13.09
C VAL A 198 15.35 -5.11 12.00
N TYR A 199 14.20 -5.80 11.83
CA TYR A 199 13.17 -5.38 10.89
C TYR A 199 12.67 -3.96 11.18
N GLY A 200 12.31 -3.66 12.43
CA GLY A 200 11.88 -2.32 12.84
C GLY A 200 12.94 -1.25 12.61
N LEU A 201 14.21 -1.54 12.94
CA LEU A 201 15.31 -0.61 12.69
C LEU A 201 15.53 -0.32 11.20
N VAL A 202 15.44 -1.35 10.36
CA VAL A 202 15.55 -1.20 8.91
C VAL A 202 14.40 -0.33 8.38
N LEU A 203 13.17 -0.54 8.85
CA LEU A 203 12.02 0.27 8.46
C LEU A 203 12.19 1.73 8.87
N ILE A 204 12.58 1.98 10.11
CA ILE A 204 12.85 3.35 10.63
C ILE A 204 13.95 4.01 9.80
N GLY A 205 15.04 3.31 9.55
CA GLY A 205 16.14 3.78 8.71
C GLY A 205 15.65 4.18 7.31
N PHE A 206 14.83 3.34 6.67
CA PHE A 206 14.28 3.64 5.36
C PHE A 206 13.41 4.90 5.36
N VAL A 207 12.50 5.03 6.32
CA VAL A 207 11.61 6.20 6.42
C VAL A 207 12.39 7.49 6.67
N LEU A 208 13.44 7.44 7.51
CA LEU A 208 14.25 8.62 7.84
C LEU A 208 15.18 9.05 6.70
N PHE A 209 15.86 8.09 6.07
CA PHE A 209 16.89 8.39 5.07
C PHE A 209 16.37 8.50 3.63
N GLU A 210 15.21 7.88 3.33
CA GLU A 210 14.67 7.84 1.98
C GLU A 210 13.20 8.29 1.89
N PRO A 211 12.91 9.58 2.11
CA PRO A 211 11.54 10.10 2.12
C PRO A 211 10.82 9.99 0.76
N GLN A 212 11.55 9.74 -0.33
CA GLN A 212 10.99 9.53 -1.67
C GLN A 212 10.75 8.05 -2.00
N GLY A 213 11.12 7.15 -1.10
CA GLY A 213 11.04 5.70 -1.28
C GLY A 213 11.98 5.13 -2.35
N LEU A 214 11.91 3.82 -2.53
CA LEU A 214 12.74 3.06 -3.48
C LEU A 214 12.58 3.55 -4.92
N TYR A 215 11.37 3.90 -5.32
CA TYR A 215 11.11 4.41 -6.67
C TYR A 215 11.76 5.76 -6.93
N GLY A 216 11.81 6.63 -5.93
CA GLY A 216 12.54 7.90 -6.01
C GLY A 216 14.04 7.70 -6.26
N ARG A 217 14.65 6.72 -5.57
CA ARG A 217 16.05 6.32 -5.82
C ARG A 217 16.24 5.74 -7.22
N TRP A 218 15.34 4.87 -7.65
CA TRP A 218 15.37 4.31 -9.00
C TRP A 218 15.34 5.38 -10.07
N LEU A 219 14.48 6.39 -9.93
CA LEU A 219 14.42 7.53 -10.86
C LEU A 219 15.75 8.30 -10.89
N LYS A 220 16.33 8.59 -9.73
CA LYS A 220 17.64 9.26 -9.65
C LYS A 220 18.74 8.45 -10.34
N LEU A 221 18.77 7.13 -10.08
CA LEU A 221 19.74 6.22 -10.69
C LEU A 221 19.57 6.15 -12.21
N ARG A 222 18.32 6.00 -12.68
CA ARG A 222 17.98 6.00 -14.10
C ARG A 222 18.41 7.30 -14.79
N THR A 223 18.11 8.44 -14.18
CA THR A 223 18.50 9.75 -14.74
C THR A 223 20.02 9.92 -14.76
N TYR A 224 20.70 9.45 -13.70
CA TYR A 224 22.16 9.44 -13.67
C TYR A 224 22.76 8.62 -14.83
N LEU A 225 22.25 7.41 -15.06
CA LEU A 225 22.71 6.54 -16.15
C LEU A 225 22.39 7.11 -17.54
N GLN A 226 21.25 7.81 -17.69
CA GLN A 226 20.88 8.45 -18.95
C GLN A 226 21.74 9.66 -19.29
N ILE A 227 22.26 10.37 -18.28
CA ILE A 227 23.07 11.59 -18.47
C ILE A 227 24.56 11.28 -18.43
N PHE A 228 24.96 10.07 -18.05
CA PHE A 228 26.37 9.67 -18.10
C PHE A 228 26.88 9.63 -19.55
N PRO A 229 28.08 10.27 -19.90
CA PRO A 229 29.09 10.84 -19.03
C PRO A 229 28.94 12.34 -18.69
N PHE A 230 27.89 13.03 -19.13
CA PHE A 230 27.73 14.49 -19.02
C PHE A 230 27.19 14.96 -17.66
N TYR A 231 27.20 14.10 -16.65
CA TYR A 231 26.72 14.43 -15.31
C TYR A 231 27.57 15.52 -14.65
N ARG A 232 26.93 16.63 -14.23
CA ARG A 232 27.55 17.65 -13.38
C ARG A 232 27.02 17.55 -11.95
N LYS A 233 27.92 17.52 -10.95
CA LYS A 233 27.56 17.63 -9.52
C LYS A 233 26.75 18.90 -9.33
N GLY A 234 25.50 18.79 -8.90
CA GLY A 234 24.59 19.91 -8.69
C GLY A 234 23.33 19.92 -9.58
N MET A 235 23.27 19.10 -10.64
CA MET A 235 22.11 19.02 -11.53
C MET A 235 20.84 18.50 -10.83
N PHE A 236 20.99 17.80 -9.71
CA PHE A 236 19.91 17.30 -8.84
C PHE A 236 19.74 18.07 -7.54
N GLN A 237 20.34 19.26 -7.42
CA GLN A 237 20.03 20.11 -6.28
C GLN A 237 18.56 20.53 -6.38
N ARG A 238 17.80 20.21 -5.33
CA ARG A 238 16.43 20.66 -5.19
C ARG A 238 16.44 22.19 -5.28
N GLN A 239 15.76 22.76 -6.26
CA GLN A 239 15.49 24.20 -6.25
C GLN A 239 14.90 24.53 -4.87
N LYS A 240 15.54 25.45 -4.16
CA LYS A 240 14.99 25.97 -2.90
C LYS A 240 13.59 26.46 -3.25
N SER A 241 12.57 25.81 -2.70
CA SER A 241 11.21 26.31 -2.81
C SER A 241 11.25 27.77 -2.39
N TYR A 242 10.75 28.65 -3.25
CA TYR A 242 10.64 30.07 -2.90
C TYR A 242 10.05 30.17 -1.51
N LEU A 243 10.82 30.73 -0.60
CA LEU A 243 10.36 31.07 0.75
C LEU A 243 9.04 31.80 0.57
N LYS A 244 7.98 31.32 1.22
CA LYS A 244 6.73 32.07 1.36
C LYS A 244 7.12 33.51 1.66
N SER A 245 6.78 34.43 0.76
CA SER A 245 6.99 35.84 1.05
C SER A 245 6.13 36.19 2.25
N ASP A 246 6.76 36.59 3.36
CA ASP A 246 6.11 37.14 4.56
C ASP A 246 5.45 38.52 4.30
N ARG A 247 5.05 38.76 3.07
CA ARG A 247 4.35 39.97 2.68
C ARG A 247 2.85 39.72 2.56
N LEU A 248 2.22 39.43 3.64
CA LEU A 248 0.81 39.75 3.90
C LEU A 248 0.66 39.79 5.44
N LYS A 249 1.14 40.88 6.02
CA LYS A 249 0.57 41.42 7.23
C LYS A 249 -0.64 42.24 6.89
#